data_27ce4387821677767dd3010378bf1dbe
#
_entry.id   27ce4387821677767dd3010378bf1dbe
#
_cell.length_a   1.000
_cell.length_b   1.000
_cell.length_c   1.000
_cell.angle_alpha   90.00
_cell.angle_beta   90.00
_cell.angle_gamma   90.00
#
_symmetry.space_group_name_H-M   'P 1'
#
loop_
_entity.id
_entity.type
_entity.pdbx_description
1 polymer ?
#
loop_
_entity_poly.entity_id
_entity_poly.type
_entity_poly.pdbx_seq_one_letter_code
_entity_poly.pdbx_strand_id
1 'polypeptide(L)'
;MKVTPIYPNWKRPRIFSASHECVRLYNKKFGRFSNSPVHDSVQTKNADIYYLKNRIYHNSVRSFAHLIEKERSYIQLQSKTLRNKNKFFLFFRIFIEFPLAFIKYYIIRRHFTGAITGLITSLILAYYRWKRIIVLFKNQ
;
A
#
# COMPACT_ATOMS: atom_id res chain seq x y z
N MET A 1 -14.35 -1.02 -10.19
CA MET A 1 -13.40 -0.53 -11.21
C MET A 1 -12.01 -1.03 -10.88
N LYS A 2 -11.26 -1.53 -11.86
CA LYS A 2 -9.88 -2.00 -11.68
C LYS A 2 -8.87 -0.87 -11.85
N VAL A 3 -8.02 -0.68 -10.85
CA VAL A 3 -6.95 0.32 -10.85
C VAL A 3 -5.59 -0.39 -10.90
N THR A 4 -4.77 -0.03 -11.87
CA THR A 4 -3.44 -0.59 -12.07
C THR A 4 -2.39 0.49 -11.78
N PRO A 5 -1.51 0.30 -10.79
CA PRO A 5 -0.48 1.27 -10.47
C PRO A 5 0.62 1.30 -11.54
N ILE A 6 1.14 2.50 -11.78
CA ILE A 6 2.29 2.73 -12.66
C ILE A 6 3.48 3.12 -11.78
N TYR A 7 4.69 2.71 -12.18
CA TYR A 7 5.93 3.11 -11.54
C TYR A 7 6.26 4.59 -11.77
N PRO A 8 7.04 5.18 -10.87
CA PRO A 8 7.60 6.52 -11.10
C PRO A 8 8.26 6.62 -12.46
N ASN A 9 7.95 7.70 -13.19
CA ASN A 9 8.50 8.00 -14.53
C ASN A 9 8.11 7.01 -15.65
N TRP A 10 7.23 6.05 -15.39
CA TRP A 10 6.71 5.15 -16.42
C TRP A 10 5.40 5.69 -17.00
N LYS A 11 5.20 5.51 -18.31
CA LYS A 11 3.95 5.87 -19.02
C LYS A 11 2.93 4.72 -19.03
N ARG A 12 3.38 3.50 -18.85
CA ARG A 12 2.56 2.28 -18.90
C ARG A 12 2.81 1.40 -17.69
N PRO A 13 1.84 0.58 -17.27
CA PRO A 13 2.07 -0.37 -16.20
C PRO A 13 3.09 -1.43 -16.63
N ARG A 14 3.80 -2.00 -15.67
CA ARG A 14 4.69 -3.13 -15.91
C ARG A 14 3.90 -4.38 -16.33
N ILE A 15 4.57 -5.31 -16.97
CA ILE A 15 4.03 -6.64 -17.27
C ILE A 15 3.64 -7.33 -15.95
N PHE A 16 2.47 -7.97 -15.90
CA PHE A 16 1.92 -8.59 -14.70
C PHE A 16 1.71 -7.65 -13.50
N SER A 17 1.50 -6.36 -13.74
CA SER A 17 1.16 -5.43 -12.66
C SER A 17 -0.13 -5.86 -11.98
N ALA A 18 -0.09 -6.02 -10.66
CA ALA A 18 -1.26 -6.32 -9.88
C ALA A 18 -2.24 -5.14 -9.92
N SER A 19 -3.49 -5.43 -10.25
CA SER A 19 -4.59 -4.46 -10.17
C SER A 19 -5.36 -4.68 -8.87
N HIS A 20 -5.91 -3.63 -8.31
CA HIS A 20 -6.85 -3.72 -7.20
C HIS A 20 -8.20 -3.14 -7.61
N GLU A 21 -9.25 -3.67 -7.03
CA GLU A 21 -10.60 -3.19 -7.27
C GLU A 21 -10.97 -2.14 -6.23
N CYS A 22 -11.60 -1.06 -6.68
CA CYS A 22 -12.12 -0.04 -5.78
C CYS A 22 -13.45 0.51 -6.30
N VAL A 23 -14.34 0.82 -5.37
CA VAL A 23 -15.58 1.53 -5.65
C VAL A 23 -15.24 3.02 -5.77
N ARG A 24 -15.59 3.63 -6.91
CA ARG A 24 -15.33 5.05 -7.18
C ARG A 24 -16.59 5.87 -7.37
N LEU A 25 -17.64 5.26 -7.88
CA LEU A 25 -18.93 5.87 -8.04
C LEU A 25 -19.93 5.11 -7.18
N TYR A 26 -20.64 5.78 -6.32
CA TYR A 26 -21.62 5.18 -5.44
C TYR A 26 -22.73 6.19 -5.05
N ASN A 27 -23.90 5.66 -4.78
CA ASN A 27 -24.98 6.45 -4.23
C ASN A 27 -24.78 6.61 -2.71
N LYS A 28 -24.82 7.85 -2.21
CA LYS A 28 -24.63 8.17 -0.79
C LYS A 28 -25.64 7.50 0.16
N LYS A 29 -26.78 7.08 -0.37
CA LYS A 29 -27.77 6.32 0.41
C LYS A 29 -27.29 4.91 0.76
N PHE A 30 -26.47 4.29 -0.08
CA PHE A 30 -26.01 2.90 0.04
C PHE A 30 -24.52 2.76 0.36
N GLY A 31 -23.75 3.84 0.37
CA GLY A 31 -22.32 3.78 0.63
C GLY A 31 -21.78 5.03 1.30
N ARG A 32 -20.74 4.85 2.11
CA ARG A 32 -19.97 5.93 2.76
C ARG A 32 -18.51 5.55 2.82
N PHE A 33 -17.63 6.54 2.87
CA PHE A 33 -16.22 6.32 3.16
C PHE A 33 -16.03 5.78 4.58
N SER A 34 -15.06 4.88 4.74
CA SER A 34 -14.63 4.44 6.07
C SER A 34 -13.96 5.60 6.82
N ASN A 35 -14.18 5.67 8.15
CA ASN A 35 -13.50 6.66 9.01
C ASN A 35 -12.02 6.29 9.27
N SER A 36 -11.36 5.63 8.32
CA SER A 36 -9.96 5.26 8.46
C SER A 36 -9.06 6.39 7.98
N PRO A 37 -8.09 6.85 8.79
CA PRO A 37 -7.17 7.93 8.40
C PRO A 37 -6.19 7.51 7.30
N VAL A 38 -6.08 6.22 6.98
CA VAL A 38 -5.07 5.68 6.08
C VAL A 38 -5.66 4.97 4.87
N HIS A 39 -6.84 4.38 5.00
CA HIS A 39 -7.46 3.56 3.95
C HIS A 39 -8.84 4.10 3.58
N ASP A 40 -8.88 4.92 2.55
CA ASP A 40 -10.13 5.40 1.96
C ASP A 40 -10.79 4.27 1.17
N SER A 41 -11.66 3.53 1.82
CA SER A 41 -12.51 2.54 1.17
C SER A 41 -13.98 2.92 1.32
N VAL A 42 -14.75 2.78 0.25
CA VAL A 42 -16.20 2.94 0.31
C VAL A 42 -16.78 1.65 0.88
N GLN A 43 -17.44 1.78 2.02
CA GLN A 43 -18.23 0.69 2.61
C GLN A 43 -19.63 0.75 2.00
N THR A 44 -20.04 -0.33 1.33
CA THR A 44 -21.37 -0.48 0.75
C THR A 44 -22.20 -1.41 1.62
N LYS A 45 -23.42 -0.99 1.95
CA LYS A 45 -24.39 -1.85 2.64
C LYS A 45 -25.48 -2.21 1.65
N ASN A 46 -25.72 -3.50 1.42
CA ASN A 46 -26.81 -4.05 0.59
C ASN A 46 -26.95 -3.34 -0.77
N ALA A 47 -25.84 -3.09 -1.45
CA ALA A 47 -25.82 -2.43 -2.74
C ALA A 47 -25.28 -3.37 -3.83
N ASP A 48 -25.91 -3.35 -4.97
CA ASP A 48 -25.38 -4.04 -6.16
C ASP A 48 -24.11 -3.35 -6.64
N ILE A 49 -23.08 -4.16 -6.89
CA ILE A 49 -21.78 -3.67 -7.35
C ILE A 49 -21.60 -4.01 -8.83
N TYR A 50 -21.59 -2.98 -9.66
CA TYR A 50 -21.33 -3.11 -11.08
C TYR A 50 -19.84 -2.96 -11.40
N TYR A 51 -19.29 -3.87 -12.20
CA TYR A 51 -17.89 -3.90 -12.57
C TYR A 51 -17.66 -3.24 -13.92
N LEU A 52 -16.86 -2.19 -13.97
CA LEU A 52 -16.44 -1.59 -15.23
C LEU A 52 -15.37 -2.47 -15.90
N LYS A 53 -15.51 -2.72 -17.18
CA LYS A 53 -14.59 -3.57 -17.98
C LYS A 53 -13.21 -2.94 -18.13
N ASN A 54 -13.14 -1.62 -18.28
CA ASN A 54 -11.90 -0.90 -18.52
C ASN A 54 -11.09 -0.70 -17.24
N ARG A 55 -9.76 -0.76 -17.36
CA ARG A 55 -8.83 -0.49 -16.28
C ARG A 55 -8.41 0.97 -16.29
N ILE A 56 -8.19 1.55 -15.12
CA ILE A 56 -7.57 2.87 -14.99
C ILE A 56 -6.12 2.69 -14.59
N TYR A 57 -5.25 3.37 -15.31
CA TYR A 57 -3.84 3.45 -14.97
C TYR A 57 -3.63 4.62 -14.01
N HIS A 58 -3.12 4.30 -12.82
CA HIS A 58 -2.99 5.27 -11.74
C HIS A 58 -1.52 5.54 -11.41
N ASN A 59 -1.07 6.74 -11.72
CA ASN A 59 0.26 7.20 -11.32
C ASN A 59 0.21 7.78 -9.89
N SER A 60 0.10 6.90 -8.91
CA SER A 60 0.01 7.26 -7.48
C SER A 60 1.34 7.72 -6.89
N VAL A 61 2.43 7.49 -7.60
CA VAL A 61 3.80 7.83 -7.17
C VAL A 61 4.54 8.46 -8.35
N ARG A 62 4.84 9.75 -8.23
CA ARG A 62 5.46 10.52 -9.31
C ARG A 62 6.97 10.31 -9.41
N SER A 63 7.63 10.14 -8.24
CA SER A 63 9.09 9.93 -8.13
C SER A 63 9.41 9.05 -6.92
N PHE A 64 10.64 8.58 -6.82
CA PHE A 64 11.09 7.87 -5.62
C PHE A 64 11.09 8.77 -4.38
N ALA A 65 11.41 10.04 -4.52
CA ALA A 65 11.31 11.02 -3.43
C ALA A 65 9.86 11.13 -2.93
N HIS A 66 8.90 11.23 -3.83
CA HIS A 66 7.48 11.24 -3.48
C HIS A 66 7.02 9.93 -2.83
N LEU A 67 7.55 8.77 -3.26
CA LEU A 67 7.28 7.50 -2.60
C LEU A 67 7.77 7.51 -1.14
N ILE A 68 8.99 7.98 -0.91
CA ILE A 68 9.60 8.09 0.40
C ILE A 68 8.78 9.00 1.33
N GLU A 69 8.39 10.16 0.85
CA GLU A 69 7.57 11.12 1.59
C GLU A 69 6.20 10.52 1.96
N LYS A 70 5.55 9.88 1.01
CA LYS A 70 4.29 9.18 1.21
C LYS A 70 4.38 8.10 2.28
N GLU A 71 5.42 7.27 2.25
CA GLU A 71 5.64 6.22 3.24
C GLU A 71 5.96 6.80 4.63
N ARG A 72 6.70 7.91 4.72
CA ARG A 72 6.93 8.64 5.98
C ARG A 72 5.62 9.13 6.59
N SER A 73 4.77 9.76 5.78
CA SER A 73 3.46 10.24 6.23
C SER A 73 2.57 9.09 6.72
N TYR A 74 2.59 7.95 6.05
CA TYR A 74 1.85 6.77 6.49
C TYR A 74 2.34 6.22 7.84
N ILE A 75 3.64 6.21 8.10
CA ILE A 75 4.17 5.80 9.41
C ILE A 75 3.64 6.73 10.50
N GLN A 76 3.68 8.05 10.29
CA GLN A 76 3.19 9.02 11.27
C GLN A 76 1.71 8.86 11.57
N LEU A 77 0.88 8.67 10.54
CA LEU A 77 -0.55 8.44 10.72
C LEU A 77 -0.85 7.12 11.43
N GLN A 78 -0.18 6.05 11.05
CA GLN A 78 -0.40 4.73 11.63
C GLN A 78 0.15 4.61 13.06
N SER A 79 1.24 5.29 13.40
CA SER A 79 1.79 5.28 14.75
C SER A 79 0.82 5.84 15.79
N LYS A 80 -0.06 6.77 15.38
CA LYS A 80 -1.11 7.33 16.24
C LYS A 80 -2.29 6.38 16.45
N THR A 81 -2.55 5.48 15.49
CA THR A 81 -3.76 4.64 15.47
C THR A 81 -3.51 3.21 16.01
N LEU A 82 -2.29 2.71 15.89
CA LEU A 82 -1.95 1.32 16.23
C LEU A 82 -1.27 1.23 17.61
N ARG A 83 -1.97 1.67 18.63
CA ARG A 83 -1.52 1.62 20.03
C ARG A 83 -1.79 0.29 20.67
N ASN A 84 -1.36 -0.64 21.03
CA ASN A 84 -1.66 -1.93 21.70
C ASN A 84 -1.29 -3.16 20.86
N LYS A 85 0.00 -3.34 20.58
CA LYS A 85 0.51 -4.64 20.13
C LYS A 85 1.48 -5.18 21.17
N ASN A 86 1.43 -6.50 21.39
CA ASN A 86 2.35 -7.17 22.30
C ASN A 86 3.81 -6.84 21.93
N LYS A 87 4.54 -6.21 22.85
CA LYS A 87 5.92 -5.74 22.68
C LYS A 87 6.88 -6.89 22.35
N PHE A 88 6.69 -8.04 22.96
CA PHE A 88 7.47 -9.23 22.68
C PHE A 88 7.35 -9.69 21.23
N PHE A 89 6.13 -9.71 20.71
CA PHE A 89 5.90 -10.06 19.30
C PHE A 89 6.52 -9.05 18.32
N LEU A 90 6.49 -7.75 18.66
CA LEU A 90 7.11 -6.71 17.84
C LEU A 90 8.63 -6.83 17.82
N PHE A 91 9.26 -7.24 18.93
CA PHE A 91 10.71 -7.45 19.02
C PHE A 91 11.17 -8.50 18.00
N PHE A 92 10.57 -9.68 17.99
CA PHE A 92 10.90 -10.72 17.01
C PHE A 92 10.64 -10.26 15.57
N ARG A 93 9.58 -9.51 15.38
CA ARG A 93 9.20 -8.99 14.06
C ARG A 93 10.22 -8.01 13.47
N ILE A 94 10.95 -7.27 14.29
CA ILE A 94 12.00 -6.35 13.82
C ILE A 94 13.05 -7.10 13.01
N PHE A 95 13.44 -8.30 13.40
CA PHE A 95 14.48 -9.06 12.71
C PHE A 95 14.03 -9.67 11.37
N ILE A 96 12.78 -10.06 11.28
CA ILE A 96 12.27 -10.80 10.11
C ILE A 96 11.43 -9.94 9.15
N GLU A 97 10.96 -8.77 9.58
CA GLU A 97 10.01 -7.96 8.79
C GLU A 97 10.62 -7.46 7.48
N PHE A 98 11.90 -7.03 7.47
CA PHE A 98 12.54 -6.52 6.27
C PHE A 98 12.65 -7.59 5.17
N PRO A 99 13.27 -8.76 5.40
CA PRO A 99 13.37 -9.80 4.37
C PRO A 99 11.99 -10.31 3.93
N LEU A 100 11.05 -10.52 4.85
CA LEU A 100 9.70 -10.94 4.49
C LEU A 100 8.97 -9.90 3.64
N ALA A 101 9.09 -8.63 3.99
CA ALA A 101 8.51 -7.55 3.22
C ALA A 101 9.14 -7.44 1.83
N PHE A 102 10.46 -7.58 1.73
CA PHE A 102 11.16 -7.57 0.46
C PHE A 102 10.69 -8.72 -0.45
N ILE A 103 10.67 -9.95 0.03
CA ILE A 103 10.15 -11.12 -0.69
C ILE A 103 8.70 -10.87 -1.15
N LYS A 104 7.86 -10.36 -0.25
CA LYS A 104 6.48 -10.03 -0.57
C LYS A 104 6.37 -9.02 -1.72
N TYR A 105 7.13 -7.94 -1.69
CA TYR A 105 7.04 -6.92 -2.74
C TYR A 105 7.74 -7.38 -4.01
N TYR A 106 8.95 -7.86 -3.92
CA TYR A 106 9.75 -8.18 -5.09
C TYR A 106 9.25 -9.41 -5.82
N ILE A 107 8.96 -10.52 -5.09
CA ILE A 107 8.56 -11.80 -5.67
C ILE A 107 7.03 -11.89 -5.78
N ILE A 108 6.30 -11.86 -4.65
CA ILE A 108 4.85 -12.14 -4.65
C ILE A 108 4.08 -11.06 -5.42
N ARG A 109 4.42 -9.78 -5.23
CA ARG A 109 3.86 -8.67 -6.01
C ARG A 109 4.51 -8.48 -7.37
N ARG A 110 5.45 -9.35 -7.73
CA ARG A 110 6.12 -9.41 -9.03
C ARG A 110 6.82 -8.12 -9.43
N HIS A 111 7.38 -7.38 -8.46
CA HIS A 111 8.12 -6.16 -8.77
C HIS A 111 9.40 -6.43 -9.57
N PHE A 112 9.92 -7.66 -9.58
CA PHE A 112 11.05 -8.07 -10.42
C PHE A 112 10.80 -7.81 -11.93
N THR A 113 9.51 -7.83 -12.38
CA THR A 113 9.17 -7.49 -13.77
C THR A 113 9.39 -6.00 -14.12
N GLY A 114 9.68 -5.16 -13.15
CA GLY A 114 10.01 -3.75 -13.31
C GLY A 114 11.51 -3.46 -13.32
N ALA A 115 12.36 -4.49 -13.48
CA ALA A 115 13.81 -4.38 -13.47
C ALA A 115 14.34 -3.55 -12.28
N ILE A 116 15.30 -2.65 -12.50
CA ILE A 116 15.91 -1.81 -11.45
C ILE A 116 14.86 -0.95 -10.72
N THR A 117 13.88 -0.37 -11.45
CA THR A 117 12.81 0.41 -10.83
C THR A 117 11.98 -0.42 -9.85
N GLY A 118 11.70 -1.66 -10.19
CA GLY A 118 10.99 -2.60 -9.32
C GLY A 118 11.81 -3.01 -8.10
N LEU A 119 13.11 -3.22 -8.27
CA LEU A 119 14.03 -3.51 -7.17
C LEU A 119 14.07 -2.36 -6.16
N ILE A 120 14.34 -1.13 -6.64
CA ILE A 120 14.40 0.07 -5.79
C ILE A 120 13.06 0.30 -5.08
N THR A 121 11.94 0.19 -5.80
CA THR A 121 10.59 0.31 -5.20
C THR A 121 10.39 -0.71 -4.08
N SER A 122 10.80 -1.98 -4.30
CA SER A 122 10.64 -3.04 -3.30
C SER A 122 11.50 -2.81 -2.06
N LEU A 123 12.74 -2.32 -2.23
CA LEU A 123 13.63 -1.97 -1.13
C LEU A 123 13.05 -0.82 -0.30
N ILE A 124 12.56 0.24 -0.94
CA ILE A 124 11.94 1.38 -0.25
C ILE A 124 10.72 0.90 0.55
N LEU A 125 9.82 0.15 -0.07
CA LEU A 125 8.60 -0.35 0.59
C LEU A 125 8.93 -1.30 1.75
N ALA A 126 9.91 -2.20 1.59
CA ALA A 126 10.35 -3.11 2.64
C ALA A 126 10.98 -2.35 3.81
N TYR A 127 11.84 -1.37 3.52
CA TYR A 127 12.47 -0.52 4.53
C TYR A 127 11.43 0.25 5.37
N TYR A 128 10.47 0.91 4.71
CA TYR A 128 9.45 1.69 5.42
C TYR A 128 8.48 0.79 6.20
N ARG A 129 8.21 -0.40 5.72
CA ARG A 129 7.43 -1.39 6.46
C ARG A 129 8.17 -1.86 7.71
N TRP A 130 9.46 -2.13 7.63
CA TRP A 130 10.32 -2.43 8.76
C TRP A 130 10.41 -1.27 9.75
N LYS A 131 10.67 -0.06 9.25
CA LYS A 131 10.73 1.17 10.07
C LYS A 131 9.44 1.40 10.85
N ARG A 132 8.29 1.08 10.28
CA ARG A 132 7.00 1.14 10.97
C ARG A 132 6.97 0.23 12.20
N ILE A 133 7.51 -0.99 12.12
CA ILE A 133 7.57 -1.90 13.28
C ILE A 133 8.46 -1.33 14.38
N ILE A 134 9.59 -0.72 14.04
CA ILE A 134 10.47 -0.05 15.02
C ILE A 134 9.75 1.11 15.71
N VAL A 135 9.05 1.94 14.95
CA VAL A 135 8.29 3.07 15.53
C VAL A 135 7.19 2.57 16.46
N LEU A 136 6.47 1.51 16.07
CA LEU A 136 5.46 0.90 16.94
C LEU A 136 6.07 0.30 18.21
N PHE A 137 7.24 -0.31 18.12
CA PHE A 137 7.95 -0.86 19.28
C PHE A 137 8.41 0.24 20.26
N LYS A 138 8.87 1.38 19.75
CA LYS A 138 9.31 2.52 20.58
C LYS A 138 8.16 3.26 21.27
N ASN A 139 6.97 3.23 20.69
CA ASN A 139 5.79 3.97 21.19
C ASN A 139 4.93 3.14 22.17
N GLN A 140 5.38 1.97 22.56
CA GLN A 140 4.81 1.10 23.60
C GLN A 140 5.66 1.05 24.86
#